data_3ab61a86aa8fd3000d1b840c40bfde20
#
_entry.id   3ab61a86aa8fd3000d1b840c40bfde20
#
_cell.length_a   1.000
_cell.length_b   1.000
_cell.length_c   1.000
_cell.angle_alpha   90.00
_cell.angle_beta   90.00
_cell.angle_gamma   90.00
#
_symmetry.space_group_name_H-M   'P 1'
#
loop_
_entity.id
_entity.type
_entity.pdbx_description
1 polymer ?
#
loop_
_entity_poly.entity_id
_entity_poly.type
_entity_poly.pdbx_seq_one_letter_code
_entity_poly.pdbx_strand_id
1 'polypeptide(L)'
;VCEADREYTSEELALKLKDALNCCVVKYTEYFGPVRKIAICTGSGGSLLSEAYALGAEAYITSEVKHDQWIEAKRLGMAVFDCGHFHTENPGMQRLCSILSAEFPQVEFIMSEANGDPVKYV
;
A
#
# COMPACT_ATOMS: atom_id res chain seq x y z
N VAL A 1 -4.72 -10.53 2.71
CA VAL A 1 -5.67 -10.36 1.58
C VAL A 1 -7.00 -9.94 2.16
N CYS A 2 -7.66 -8.97 1.55
CA CYS A 2 -8.96 -8.44 1.94
C CYS A 2 -9.83 -8.19 0.71
N GLU A 3 -11.12 -7.94 0.93
CA GLU A 3 -12.02 -7.46 -0.10
C GLU A 3 -12.24 -5.96 0.01
N ALA A 4 -12.30 -5.28 -1.13
CA ALA A 4 -12.64 -3.87 -1.19
C ALA A 4 -14.14 -3.66 -0.90
N ASP A 5 -14.50 -2.46 -0.46
CA ASP A 5 -15.88 -2.04 -0.20
C ASP A 5 -16.77 -2.05 -1.46
N ARG A 6 -16.17 -1.84 -2.63
CA ARG A 6 -16.77 -1.95 -3.95
C ARG A 6 -15.75 -2.39 -4.99
N GLU A 7 -16.17 -2.58 -6.20
CA GLU A 7 -15.29 -2.77 -7.35
C GLU A 7 -14.64 -1.44 -7.75
N TYR A 8 -13.36 -1.51 -8.14
CA TYR A 8 -12.56 -0.39 -8.61
C TYR A 8 -11.90 -0.71 -9.94
N THR A 9 -11.75 0.28 -10.79
CA THR A 9 -10.72 0.23 -11.83
C THR A 9 -9.33 0.44 -11.20
N SER A 10 -8.26 0.08 -11.90
CA SER A 10 -6.90 0.33 -11.40
C SER A 10 -6.63 1.80 -11.15
N GLU A 11 -7.13 2.69 -12.03
CA GLU A 11 -6.97 4.14 -11.87
C GLU A 11 -7.73 4.68 -10.67
N GLU A 12 -9.00 4.30 -10.49
CA GLU A 12 -9.79 4.71 -9.31
C GLU A 12 -9.12 4.27 -8.01
N LEU A 13 -8.58 3.03 -7.97
CA LEU A 13 -7.88 2.53 -6.79
C LEU A 13 -6.56 3.29 -6.56
N ALA A 14 -5.81 3.62 -7.60
CA ALA A 14 -4.59 4.42 -7.50
C ALA A 14 -4.88 5.81 -6.90
N LEU A 15 -5.94 6.48 -7.36
CA LEU A 15 -6.36 7.78 -6.83
C LEU A 15 -6.82 7.67 -5.37
N LYS A 16 -7.61 6.65 -5.04
CA LYS A 16 -8.04 6.39 -3.65
C LYS A 16 -6.86 6.14 -2.73
N LEU A 17 -5.87 5.35 -3.17
CA LEU A 17 -4.65 5.07 -2.41
C LEU A 17 -3.81 6.33 -2.20
N LYS A 18 -3.66 7.14 -3.25
CA LYS A 18 -2.94 8.41 -3.18
C LYS A 18 -3.52 9.32 -2.10
N ASP A 19 -4.83 9.48 -2.07
CA ASP A 19 -5.51 10.31 -1.08
C ASP A 19 -5.44 9.69 0.34
N ALA A 20 -5.76 8.40 0.47
CA ALA A 20 -5.82 7.71 1.76
C ALA A 20 -4.46 7.63 2.46
N LEU A 21 -3.38 7.47 1.70
CA LEU A 21 -2.01 7.38 2.20
C LEU A 21 -1.29 8.73 2.21
N ASN A 22 -1.92 9.79 1.68
CA ASN A 22 -1.33 11.12 1.52
C ASN A 22 0.04 11.08 0.82
N CYS A 23 0.15 10.31 -0.26
CA CYS A 23 1.38 10.18 -1.02
C CYS A 23 1.36 11.06 -2.29
N CYS A 24 2.54 11.57 -2.67
CA CYS A 24 2.67 12.47 -3.82
C CYS A 24 2.38 11.76 -5.14
N VAL A 25 2.75 10.48 -5.24
CA VAL A 25 2.65 9.68 -6.44
C VAL A 25 2.33 8.22 -6.10
N VAL A 26 1.51 7.58 -6.92
CA VAL A 26 1.31 6.13 -6.95
C VAL A 26 1.73 5.64 -8.33
N LYS A 27 2.66 4.69 -8.39
CA LYS A 27 2.99 3.97 -9.63
C LYS A 27 2.15 2.71 -9.66
N TYR A 28 1.59 2.35 -10.81
CA TYR A 28 0.78 1.14 -10.89
C TYR A 28 0.83 0.47 -12.26
N THR A 29 0.47 -0.82 -12.29
CA THR A 29 0.13 -1.56 -13.51
C THR A 29 -1.38 -1.68 -13.63
N GLU A 30 -1.89 -1.70 -14.87
CA GLU A 30 -3.30 -1.89 -15.13
C GLU A 30 -3.73 -3.35 -14.98
N TYR A 31 -4.91 -3.52 -14.45
CA TYR A 31 -5.72 -4.73 -14.51
C TYR A 31 -7.00 -4.43 -15.29
N PHE A 32 -7.34 -5.27 -16.26
CA PHE A 32 -8.46 -5.00 -17.17
C PHE A 32 -9.82 -5.47 -16.64
N GLY A 33 -9.87 -6.01 -15.43
CA GLY A 33 -11.09 -6.39 -14.73
C GLY A 33 -11.42 -5.46 -13.57
N PRO A 34 -12.58 -5.68 -12.92
CA PRO A 34 -12.92 -5.01 -11.67
C PRO A 34 -12.04 -5.55 -10.54
N VAL A 35 -11.38 -4.64 -9.83
CA VAL A 35 -10.57 -4.97 -8.65
C VAL A 35 -11.47 -5.00 -7.42
N ARG A 36 -11.54 -6.15 -6.77
CA ARG A 36 -12.24 -6.35 -5.50
C ARG A 36 -11.37 -7.05 -4.46
N LYS A 37 -10.61 -8.07 -4.86
CA LYS A 37 -9.73 -8.81 -3.96
C LYS A 37 -8.33 -8.23 -3.98
N ILE A 38 -7.89 -7.71 -2.82
CA ILE A 38 -6.67 -6.93 -2.68
C ILE A 38 -5.74 -7.60 -1.67
N ALA A 39 -4.48 -7.78 -2.05
CA ALA A 39 -3.41 -8.10 -1.11
C ALA A 39 -2.65 -6.81 -0.74
N ILE A 40 -2.19 -6.72 0.49
CA ILE A 40 -1.44 -5.57 1.00
C ILE A 40 -0.21 -6.08 1.75
N CYS A 41 0.95 -5.49 1.44
CA CYS A 41 2.17 -5.63 2.22
C CYS A 41 2.84 -4.26 2.28
N THR A 42 2.92 -3.67 3.46
CA THR A 42 3.57 -2.36 3.66
C THR A 42 5.07 -2.46 3.47
N GLY A 43 5.71 -1.34 3.16
CA GLY A 43 7.14 -1.31 2.88
C GLY A 43 7.52 -2.10 1.62
N SER A 44 8.73 -2.61 1.54
CA SER A 44 9.30 -3.29 0.37
C SER A 44 8.78 -4.74 0.24
N GLY A 45 7.55 -4.92 -0.21
CA GLY A 45 6.87 -6.20 -0.34
C GLY A 45 6.94 -6.87 -1.72
N GLY A 46 7.71 -6.34 -2.66
CA GLY A 46 7.73 -6.82 -4.05
C GLY A 46 8.06 -8.30 -4.23
N SER A 47 8.79 -8.91 -3.28
CA SER A 47 9.09 -10.34 -3.28
C SER A 47 7.89 -11.25 -3.03
N LEU A 48 6.79 -10.72 -2.49
CA LEU A 48 5.56 -11.46 -2.18
C LEU A 48 4.51 -11.38 -3.29
N LEU A 49 4.88 -10.86 -4.47
CA LEU A 49 3.99 -10.69 -5.61
C LEU A 49 3.34 -12.03 -6.04
N SER A 50 4.15 -13.08 -6.16
CA SER A 50 3.68 -14.40 -6.59
C SER A 50 2.75 -15.04 -5.56
N GLU A 51 3.01 -14.83 -4.27
CA GLU A 51 2.14 -15.30 -3.18
C GLU A 51 0.80 -14.56 -3.17
N ALA A 52 0.81 -13.25 -3.38
CA ALA A 52 -0.41 -12.44 -3.51
C ALA A 52 -1.27 -12.96 -4.67
N TYR A 53 -0.65 -13.23 -5.81
CA TYR A 53 -1.33 -13.81 -6.98
C TYR A 53 -1.90 -15.21 -6.69
N ALA A 54 -1.12 -16.08 -6.04
CA ALA A 54 -1.55 -17.43 -5.68
C ALA A 54 -2.75 -17.46 -4.72
N LEU A 55 -2.89 -16.40 -3.89
CA LEU A 55 -4.06 -16.18 -3.03
C LEU A 55 -5.27 -15.60 -3.79
N GLY A 56 -5.14 -15.41 -5.09
CA GLY A 56 -6.18 -14.89 -5.98
C GLY A 56 -6.41 -13.38 -5.86
N ALA A 57 -5.39 -12.62 -5.43
CA ALA A 57 -5.48 -11.16 -5.44
C ALA A 57 -5.52 -10.63 -6.88
N GLU A 58 -6.41 -9.69 -7.14
CA GLU A 58 -6.55 -8.96 -8.39
C GLU A 58 -5.68 -7.69 -8.38
N ALA A 59 -5.42 -7.19 -7.16
CA ALA A 59 -4.53 -6.07 -6.91
C ALA A 59 -3.57 -6.36 -5.75
N TYR A 60 -2.36 -5.80 -5.83
CA TYR A 60 -1.35 -5.88 -4.78
C TYR A 60 -0.80 -4.49 -4.46
N ILE A 61 -0.97 -4.06 -3.21
CA ILE A 61 -0.53 -2.76 -2.71
C ILE A 61 0.74 -2.96 -1.89
N THR A 62 1.82 -2.26 -2.28
CA THR A 62 3.13 -2.37 -1.63
C THR A 62 3.97 -1.11 -1.91
N SER A 63 5.29 -1.21 -1.78
CA SER A 63 6.24 -0.17 -2.19
C SER A 63 7.56 -0.76 -2.68
N GLU A 64 8.42 0.10 -3.25
CA GLU A 64 9.76 -0.24 -3.77
C GLU A 64 9.74 -1.39 -4.77
N VAL A 65 8.77 -1.38 -5.68
CA VAL A 65 8.62 -2.41 -6.71
C VAL A 65 9.73 -2.27 -7.74
N LYS A 66 10.51 -3.32 -7.94
CA LYS A 66 11.60 -3.39 -8.92
C LYS A 66 11.08 -3.57 -10.34
N HIS A 67 11.90 -3.24 -11.34
CA HIS A 67 11.50 -3.31 -12.73
C HIS A 67 11.06 -4.72 -13.18
N ASP A 68 11.77 -5.74 -12.76
CA ASP A 68 11.42 -7.15 -13.04
C ASP A 68 10.06 -7.54 -12.43
N GLN A 69 9.75 -7.02 -11.25
CA GLN A 69 8.46 -7.24 -10.59
C GLN A 69 7.29 -6.54 -11.32
N TRP A 70 7.53 -5.35 -11.90
CA TRP A 70 6.55 -4.72 -12.80
C TRP A 70 6.24 -5.55 -14.05
N ILE A 71 7.28 -6.16 -14.64
CA ILE A 71 7.11 -7.06 -15.78
C ILE A 71 6.33 -8.30 -15.37
N GLU A 72 6.64 -8.87 -14.21
CA GLU A 72 5.95 -10.03 -13.67
C GLU A 72 4.47 -9.73 -13.36
N ALA A 73 4.16 -8.59 -12.74
CA ALA A 73 2.81 -8.13 -12.47
C ALA A 73 1.97 -8.08 -13.77
N LYS A 74 2.55 -7.52 -14.83
CA LYS A 74 1.91 -7.46 -16.14
C LYS A 74 1.70 -8.85 -16.74
N ARG A 75 2.67 -9.76 -16.59
CA ARG A 75 2.58 -11.16 -17.07
C ARG A 75 1.47 -11.93 -16.34
N LEU A 76 1.31 -11.69 -15.04
CA LEU A 76 0.26 -12.29 -14.20
C LEU A 76 -1.11 -11.66 -14.44
N GLY A 77 -1.17 -10.51 -15.10
CA GLY A 77 -2.41 -9.76 -15.28
C GLY A 77 -2.97 -9.20 -13.97
N MET A 78 -2.11 -8.83 -13.01
CA MET A 78 -2.48 -8.29 -11.70
C MET A 78 -2.12 -6.81 -11.62
N ALA A 79 -3.02 -5.98 -11.07
CA ALA A 79 -2.69 -4.60 -10.73
C ALA A 79 -1.72 -4.57 -9.53
N VAL A 80 -0.58 -3.90 -9.69
CA VAL A 80 0.37 -3.67 -8.58
C VAL A 80 0.49 -2.18 -8.36
N PHE A 81 0.48 -1.77 -7.10
CA PHE A 81 0.54 -0.36 -6.68
C PHE A 81 1.76 -0.15 -5.79
N ASP A 82 2.67 0.73 -6.22
CA ASP A 82 3.78 1.22 -5.41
C ASP A 82 3.41 2.60 -4.86
N CYS A 83 3.11 2.63 -3.57
CA CYS A 83 2.62 3.81 -2.86
C CYS A 83 3.71 4.49 -2.01
N GLY A 84 4.97 4.07 -2.12
CA GLY A 84 6.07 4.58 -1.32
C GLY A 84 6.17 3.95 0.07
N HIS A 85 7.41 3.71 0.52
CA HIS A 85 7.71 2.97 1.75
C HIS A 85 7.12 3.68 2.98
N PHE A 86 7.50 4.94 3.18
CA PHE A 86 7.02 5.74 4.31
C PHE A 86 5.49 5.79 4.38
N HIS A 87 4.84 6.04 3.26
CA HIS A 87 3.39 6.21 3.19
C HIS A 87 2.61 4.93 3.48
N THR A 88 3.17 3.76 3.15
CA THR A 88 2.52 2.48 3.45
C THR A 88 2.72 2.03 4.90
N GLU A 89 3.81 2.43 5.57
CA GLU A 89 4.13 2.02 6.94
C GLU A 89 3.63 3.01 8.01
N ASN A 90 3.67 4.32 7.73
CA ASN A 90 3.33 5.35 8.71
C ASN A 90 1.90 5.22 9.30
N PRO A 91 0.84 4.80 8.57
CA PRO A 91 -0.47 4.54 9.17
C PRO A 91 -0.45 3.49 10.29
N GLY A 92 0.42 2.47 10.16
CA GLY A 92 0.64 1.46 11.19
C GLY A 92 1.21 2.04 12.48
N MET A 93 2.15 2.96 12.37
CA MET A 93 2.74 3.65 13.53
C MET A 93 1.72 4.55 14.24
N GLN A 94 0.89 5.28 13.48
CA GLN A 94 -0.21 6.09 14.05
C GLN A 94 -1.20 5.20 14.81
N ARG A 95 -1.55 4.05 14.23
CA ARG A 95 -2.45 3.09 14.87
C ARG A 95 -1.83 2.49 16.15
N LEU A 96 -0.54 2.14 16.10
CA LEU A 96 0.20 1.64 17.29
C LEU A 96 0.20 2.68 18.40
N CYS A 97 0.52 3.94 18.10
CA CYS A 97 0.46 5.04 19.06
C CYS A 97 -0.92 5.14 19.74
N SER A 98 -1.99 5.07 18.94
CA SER A 98 -3.38 5.11 19.45
C SER A 98 -3.70 3.92 20.36
N ILE A 99 -3.27 2.71 20.01
CA ILE A 99 -3.47 1.49 20.81
C ILE A 99 -2.73 1.61 22.16
N LEU A 100 -1.46 2.02 22.12
CA LEU A 100 -0.65 2.17 23.34
C LEU A 100 -1.20 3.26 24.25
N SER A 101 -1.68 4.37 23.72
CA SER A 101 -2.31 5.44 24.51
C SER A 101 -3.59 4.96 25.20
N ALA A 102 -4.36 4.09 24.56
CA ALA A 102 -5.57 3.53 25.16
C ALA A 102 -5.25 2.49 26.23
N GLU A 103 -4.24 1.65 26.02
CA GLU A 103 -3.85 0.57 26.94
C GLU A 103 -3.12 1.09 28.18
N PHE A 104 -2.33 2.17 28.01
CA PHE A 104 -1.51 2.74 29.08
C PHE A 104 -1.84 4.22 29.30
N PRO A 105 -3.01 4.57 29.84
CA PRO A 105 -3.48 5.95 29.95
C PRO A 105 -2.62 6.82 30.89
N GLN A 106 -1.74 6.21 31.70
CA GLN A 106 -0.79 6.91 32.55
C GLN A 106 0.51 7.30 31.83
N VAL A 107 0.69 6.88 30.57
CA VAL A 107 1.86 7.17 29.74
C VAL A 107 1.44 8.03 28.56
N GLU A 108 2.16 9.11 28.31
CA GLU A 108 1.96 9.94 27.13
C GLU A 108 2.71 9.33 25.94
N PHE A 109 1.97 8.92 24.90
CA PHE A 109 2.54 8.45 23.63
C PHE A 109 2.33 9.53 22.58
N ILE A 110 3.42 9.99 21.99
CA ILE A 110 3.39 11.04 20.95
C ILE A 110 4.02 10.55 19.66
N MET A 111 3.47 10.99 18.53
CA MET A 111 4.13 10.84 17.24
C MET A 111 5.13 11.98 17.07
N SER A 112 6.35 11.65 16.60
CA SER A 112 7.35 12.67 16.31
C SER A 112 6.91 13.54 15.14
N GLU A 113 6.89 14.86 15.32
CA GLU A 113 6.63 15.81 14.24
C GLU A 113 7.77 15.91 13.22
N ALA A 114 8.97 15.43 13.58
CA ALA A 114 10.12 15.37 12.69
C ALA A 114 10.10 14.14 11.77
N ASN A 115 9.14 13.19 11.99
CA ASN A 115 9.01 12.00 11.15
C ASN A 115 8.33 12.37 9.83
N GLY A 116 9.03 12.16 8.73
CA GLY A 116 8.52 12.45 7.38
C GLY A 116 9.26 11.67 6.30
N ASP A 117 8.67 11.61 5.13
CA ASP A 117 9.34 11.00 3.97
C ASP A 117 10.56 11.84 3.56
N PRO A 118 11.78 11.28 3.57
CA PRO A 118 12.98 11.98 3.10
C PRO A 118 13.00 12.18 1.58
N VAL A 119 12.19 11.42 0.82
CA VAL A 119 12.14 11.48 -0.65
C VAL A 119 11.38 12.72 -1.10
N LYS A 120 11.93 13.40 -2.12
CA LYS A 120 11.29 14.53 -2.79
C LYS A 120 10.92 14.15 -4.20
N TYR A 121 9.79 14.65 -4.66
CA TYR A 121 9.24 14.40 -6.00
C TYR A 121 9.20 15.72 -6.77
N VAL A 122 9.51 15.68 -8.06
CA VAL A 122 9.47 16.80 -9.01
C VAL A 122 8.52 16.51 -10.14
#